data_41a9fbf1dc7a48175ecd82a6d7ae471f
#
_entry.id   41a9fbf1dc7a48175ecd82a6d7ae471f
#
_cell.length_a   1.000
_cell.length_b   1.000
_cell.length_c   1.000
_cell.angle_alpha   90.00
_cell.angle_beta   90.00
_cell.angle_gamma   90.00
#
_symmetry.space_group_name_H-M   'P 1'
#
loop_
_entity.id
_entity.type
_entity.pdbx_description
1 polymer ?
#
loop_
_entity_poly.entity_id
_entity_poly.type
_entity_poly.pdbx_seq_one_letter_code
_entity_poly.pdbx_strand_id
1 'polypeptide(L)'
;MAAGFGVSTATAWRYVEEALDVLAAWAPGLREALTGLGEGDHVIVDGTLISIDRIATDESYYSLKHRKHGMNVQVIVCPDGTPLWFSPCGTGPHPRSDRGRAHGIVQTCLTRQILVLASRVYQGAGATFRTLYYHHREQPEHYQQFNRDHARLRAPR
;
A
#
# COMPACT_ATOMS: atom_id res chain seq x y z
N MET A 1 -16.70 23.02 -9.45
CA MET A 1 -17.67 21.92 -9.71
C MET A 1 -19.12 22.37 -9.53
N ALA A 2 -19.56 22.87 -8.38
CA ALA A 2 -20.98 23.25 -8.16
C ALA A 2 -21.55 24.20 -9.23
N ALA A 3 -20.81 25.25 -9.60
CA ALA A 3 -21.25 26.24 -10.59
C ALA A 3 -21.45 25.65 -12.01
N GLY A 4 -20.64 24.64 -12.40
CA GLY A 4 -20.76 24.00 -13.70
C GLY A 4 -21.98 23.08 -13.86
N PHE A 5 -22.57 22.66 -12.75
CA PHE A 5 -23.76 21.79 -12.73
C PHE A 5 -25.03 22.50 -12.24
N GLY A 6 -24.96 23.80 -11.99
CA GLY A 6 -26.10 24.60 -11.55
C GLY A 6 -26.67 24.20 -10.17
N VAL A 7 -25.85 23.55 -9.31
CA VAL A 7 -26.22 23.14 -7.96
C VAL A 7 -25.50 23.94 -6.90
N SER A 8 -26.04 23.98 -5.68
CA SER A 8 -25.37 24.63 -4.56
C SER A 8 -24.11 23.86 -4.15
N THR A 9 -23.16 24.54 -3.50
CA THR A 9 -21.95 23.88 -2.96
C THR A 9 -22.28 22.76 -1.99
N ALA A 10 -23.29 22.95 -1.14
CA ALA A 10 -23.74 21.92 -0.19
C ALA A 10 -24.32 20.68 -0.91
N THR A 11 -25.06 20.90 -2.00
CA THR A 11 -25.59 19.80 -2.82
C THR A 11 -24.46 19.06 -3.53
N ALA A 12 -23.51 19.78 -4.11
CA ALA A 12 -22.33 19.16 -4.74
C ALA A 12 -21.51 18.34 -3.74
N TRP A 13 -21.31 18.83 -2.52
CA TRP A 13 -20.64 18.09 -1.47
C TRP A 13 -21.36 16.79 -1.11
N ARG A 14 -22.67 16.85 -0.90
CA ARG A 14 -23.48 15.66 -0.59
C ARG A 14 -23.41 14.60 -1.70
N TYR A 15 -23.44 14.99 -2.97
CA TYR A 15 -23.28 14.05 -4.08
C TYR A 15 -21.90 13.40 -4.12
N VAL A 16 -20.85 14.14 -3.76
CA VAL A 16 -19.50 13.59 -3.67
C VAL A 16 -19.42 12.56 -2.54
N GLU A 17 -19.96 12.86 -1.36
CA GLU A 17 -19.96 11.91 -0.23
C GLU A 17 -20.76 10.64 -0.58
N GLU A 18 -21.96 10.79 -1.13
CA GLU A 18 -22.78 9.65 -1.56
C GLU A 18 -22.05 8.77 -2.59
N ALA A 19 -21.40 9.38 -3.56
CA ALA A 19 -20.61 8.65 -4.56
C ALA A 19 -19.41 7.92 -3.92
N LEU A 20 -18.74 8.55 -2.97
CA LEU A 20 -17.63 7.92 -2.23
C LEU A 20 -18.10 6.73 -1.40
N ASP A 21 -19.25 6.85 -0.72
CA ASP A 21 -19.83 5.76 0.06
C ASP A 21 -20.20 4.56 -0.82
N VAL A 22 -20.80 4.80 -1.99
CA VAL A 22 -21.13 3.75 -2.96
C VAL A 22 -19.85 3.07 -3.46
N LEU A 23 -18.83 3.83 -3.85
CA LEU A 23 -17.56 3.27 -4.32
C LEU A 23 -16.83 2.50 -3.23
N ALA A 24 -16.84 3.00 -1.99
CA ALA A 24 -16.25 2.33 -0.84
C ALA A 24 -16.95 1.00 -0.53
N ALA A 25 -18.28 0.95 -0.67
CA ALA A 25 -19.06 -0.27 -0.47
C ALA A 25 -18.76 -1.36 -1.53
N TRP A 26 -18.30 -0.95 -2.72
CA TRP A 26 -17.92 -1.87 -3.81
C TRP A 26 -16.45 -2.26 -3.77
N ALA A 27 -15.64 -1.61 -2.94
CA ALA A 27 -14.23 -1.94 -2.82
C ALA A 27 -14.06 -3.34 -2.21
N PRO A 28 -13.28 -4.24 -2.85
CA PRO A 28 -13.11 -5.60 -2.35
C PRO A 28 -12.37 -5.60 -1.02
N GLY A 29 -12.77 -6.49 -0.12
CA GLY A 29 -11.99 -6.81 1.08
C GLY A 29 -10.67 -7.47 0.72
N LEU A 30 -9.66 -7.43 1.62
CA LEU A 30 -8.33 -7.99 1.37
C LEU A 30 -8.38 -9.46 0.91
N ARG A 31 -9.20 -10.29 1.57
CA ARG A 31 -9.32 -11.71 1.24
C ARG A 31 -9.96 -11.95 -0.13
N GLU A 32 -10.91 -11.12 -0.48
CA GLU A 32 -11.61 -11.14 -1.76
C GLU A 32 -10.69 -10.69 -2.89
N ALA A 33 -9.97 -9.59 -2.70
CA ALA A 33 -9.02 -9.06 -3.67
C ALA A 33 -7.89 -10.05 -4.03
N LEU A 34 -7.55 -10.95 -3.11
CA LEU A 34 -6.54 -12.00 -3.32
C LEU A 34 -7.18 -13.35 -3.71
N THR A 35 -8.47 -13.39 -4.02
CA THR A 35 -9.12 -14.64 -4.46
C THR A 35 -8.54 -15.08 -5.81
N GLY A 36 -8.25 -16.36 -5.93
CA GLY A 36 -7.63 -16.93 -7.15
C GLY A 36 -6.11 -16.90 -7.16
N LEU A 37 -5.46 -16.16 -6.25
CA LEU A 37 -4.02 -16.19 -6.08
C LEU A 37 -3.60 -17.26 -5.06
N GLY A 38 -2.49 -17.95 -5.34
CA GLY A 38 -1.95 -19.01 -4.49
C GLY A 38 -0.48 -19.30 -4.73
N GLU A 39 -0.07 -20.54 -4.52
CA GLU A 39 1.30 -20.98 -4.77
C GLU A 39 1.70 -20.78 -6.23
N GLY A 40 2.85 -20.15 -6.44
CA GLY A 40 3.36 -19.79 -7.79
C GLY A 40 3.02 -18.35 -8.21
N ASP A 41 2.02 -17.73 -7.59
CA ASP A 41 1.71 -16.32 -7.87
C ASP A 41 2.52 -15.38 -6.99
N HIS A 42 2.69 -14.15 -7.46
CA HIS A 42 3.32 -13.11 -6.67
C HIS A 42 2.56 -11.78 -6.76
N VAL A 43 2.66 -11.03 -5.68
CA VAL A 43 2.13 -9.66 -5.60
C VAL A 43 3.22 -8.72 -5.11
N ILE A 44 3.04 -7.45 -5.41
CA ILE A 44 3.90 -6.39 -4.92
C ILE A 44 3.16 -5.64 -3.84
N VAL A 45 3.79 -5.47 -2.67
CA VAL A 45 3.25 -4.67 -1.57
C VAL A 45 4.12 -3.45 -1.36
N ASP A 46 3.51 -2.30 -1.41
CA ASP A 46 4.17 -1.04 -1.07
C ASP A 46 3.25 -0.14 -0.23
N GLY A 47 3.83 0.85 0.40
CA GLY A 47 3.11 1.84 1.16
C GLY A 47 3.33 3.23 0.58
N THR A 48 2.27 3.98 0.43
CA THR A 48 2.32 5.36 -0.02
C THR A 48 1.78 6.32 1.02
N LEU A 49 2.23 7.58 0.96
CA LEU A 49 1.69 8.67 1.77
C LEU A 49 0.79 9.53 0.89
N ILE A 50 -0.49 9.54 1.21
CA ILE A 50 -1.45 10.48 0.61
C ILE A 50 -1.35 11.79 1.39
N SER A 51 -0.89 12.85 0.73
CA SER A 51 -0.78 14.18 1.37
C SER A 51 -2.16 14.72 1.69
N ILE A 52 -2.29 15.33 2.87
CA ILE A 52 -3.51 16.01 3.30
C ILE A 52 -3.19 17.46 3.61
N ASP A 53 -4.11 18.35 3.23
CA ASP A 53 -4.05 19.79 3.49
C ASP A 53 -4.60 20.06 4.90
N ARG A 54 -3.88 19.62 5.93
CA ARG A 54 -4.22 19.91 7.32
C ARG A 54 -3.23 20.86 7.93
N ILE A 55 -3.77 21.80 8.73
CA ILE A 55 -3.01 22.76 9.50
C ILE A 55 -2.16 22.03 10.55
N ALA A 56 -0.97 22.55 10.79
CA ALA A 56 0.16 21.96 11.51
C ALA A 56 -0.06 21.47 12.97
N THR A 57 -1.26 21.51 13.52
CA THR A 57 -1.55 21.18 14.92
C THR A 57 -1.82 19.70 15.18
N ASP A 58 -1.96 18.87 14.15
CA ASP A 58 -2.29 17.46 14.32
C ASP A 58 -1.05 16.58 14.02
N GLU A 59 -0.23 16.37 15.04
CA GLU A 59 0.98 15.53 14.98
C GLU A 59 0.69 14.10 14.52
N SER A 60 -0.54 13.62 14.72
CA SER A 60 -0.94 12.26 14.34
C SER A 60 -0.83 11.97 12.86
N TYR A 61 -0.85 12.99 12.01
CA TYR A 61 -0.76 12.86 10.56
C TYR A 61 0.61 13.28 9.99
N TYR A 62 1.55 13.72 10.83
CA TYR A 62 2.83 14.18 10.37
C TYR A 62 3.80 13.04 10.09
N SER A 63 4.30 12.97 8.86
CA SER A 63 5.33 12.02 8.46
C SER A 63 6.72 12.63 8.55
N LEU A 64 7.50 12.24 9.54
CA LEU A 64 8.90 12.66 9.70
C LEU A 64 9.74 12.32 8.46
N LYS A 65 9.50 11.19 7.82
CA LYS A 65 10.21 10.76 6.61
C LYS A 65 9.96 11.69 5.43
N HIS A 66 8.74 12.13 5.23
CA HIS A 66 8.32 12.95 4.10
C HIS A 66 8.21 14.43 4.44
N ARG A 67 8.40 14.80 5.73
CA ARG A 67 8.29 16.16 6.27
C ARG A 67 6.98 16.86 5.88
N LYS A 68 5.88 16.11 5.87
CA LYS A 68 4.55 16.62 5.53
C LYS A 68 3.44 15.82 6.19
N HIS A 69 2.27 16.44 6.28
CA HIS A 69 1.07 15.76 6.77
C HIS A 69 0.50 14.85 5.68
N GLY A 70 0.05 13.68 6.08
CA GLY A 70 -0.52 12.71 5.17
C GLY A 70 -0.99 11.44 5.86
N MET A 71 -1.80 10.69 5.16
CA MET A 71 -2.26 9.37 5.56
C MET A 71 -1.48 8.29 4.83
N ASN A 72 -1.06 7.28 5.56
CA ASN A 72 -0.39 6.13 4.96
C ASN A 72 -1.41 5.11 4.48
N VAL A 73 -1.23 4.64 3.25
CA VAL A 73 -2.01 3.58 2.64
C VAL A 73 -1.08 2.47 2.19
N GLN A 74 -1.46 1.22 2.44
CA GLN A 74 -0.80 0.05 1.86
C GLN A 74 -1.51 -0.28 0.55
N VAL A 75 -0.74 -0.63 -0.46
CA VAL A 75 -1.26 -1.03 -1.77
C VAL A 75 -0.73 -2.41 -2.11
N ILE A 76 -1.60 -3.27 -2.57
CA ILE A 76 -1.23 -4.56 -3.16
C ILE A 76 -1.51 -4.46 -4.65
N VAL A 77 -0.50 -4.75 -5.47
CA VAL A 77 -0.62 -4.71 -6.92
C VAL A 77 -0.16 -6.03 -7.56
N CYS A 78 -0.73 -6.35 -8.70
CA CYS A 78 -0.24 -7.41 -9.58
C CYS A 78 1.12 -7.05 -10.20
N PRO A 79 1.84 -8.03 -10.77
CA PRO A 79 3.10 -7.79 -11.48
C PRO A 79 3.00 -6.83 -12.67
N ASP A 80 1.83 -6.73 -13.29
CA ASP A 80 1.53 -5.81 -14.38
C ASP A 80 1.24 -4.36 -13.90
N GLY A 81 1.22 -4.14 -12.58
CA GLY A 81 0.92 -2.86 -11.97
C GLY A 81 -0.57 -2.62 -11.65
N THR A 82 -1.45 -3.57 -11.97
CA THR A 82 -2.88 -3.46 -11.65
C THR A 82 -3.07 -3.50 -10.13
N PRO A 83 -3.69 -2.46 -9.52
CA PRO A 83 -3.96 -2.46 -8.10
C PRO A 83 -5.08 -3.45 -7.77
N LEU A 84 -4.81 -4.32 -6.79
CA LEU A 84 -5.77 -5.30 -6.29
C LEU A 84 -6.50 -4.81 -5.04
N TRP A 85 -5.77 -4.13 -4.17
CA TRP A 85 -6.32 -3.71 -2.89
C TRP A 85 -5.58 -2.54 -2.29
N PHE A 86 -6.33 -1.68 -1.59
CA PHE A 86 -5.84 -0.58 -0.80
C PHE A 86 -6.26 -0.77 0.65
N SER A 87 -5.34 -0.52 1.59
CA SER A 87 -5.71 -0.54 3.00
C SER A 87 -6.57 0.66 3.38
N PRO A 88 -7.36 0.57 4.44
CA PRO A 88 -7.86 1.75 5.11
C PRO A 88 -6.72 2.72 5.44
N CYS A 89 -7.01 4.01 5.41
CA CYS A 89 -6.04 5.04 5.76
C CYS A 89 -5.63 4.93 7.23
N GLY A 90 -4.33 4.89 7.48
CA GLY A 90 -3.79 4.87 8.84
C GLY A 90 -3.19 6.23 9.23
N THR A 91 -3.45 6.67 10.46
CA THR A 91 -2.83 7.84 11.08
C THR A 91 -1.49 7.48 11.72
N GLY A 92 -0.58 8.44 11.82
CA GLY A 92 0.60 8.39 12.69
C GLY A 92 1.87 7.76 12.12
N PRO A 93 2.96 7.88 12.89
CA PRO A 93 4.32 7.50 12.50
C PRO A 93 4.60 6.00 12.60
N HIS A 94 3.58 5.15 12.77
CA HIS A 94 3.77 3.71 12.93
C HIS A 94 4.54 3.10 11.77
N PRO A 95 5.49 2.19 12.05
CA PRO A 95 6.24 1.48 11.02
C PRO A 95 5.31 0.78 10.02
N ARG A 96 5.65 0.81 8.73
CA ARG A 96 4.84 0.17 7.67
C ARG A 96 4.68 -1.33 7.88
N SER A 97 5.66 -1.99 8.50
CA SER A 97 5.61 -3.41 8.88
C SER A 97 4.46 -3.72 9.84
N ASP A 98 4.23 -2.86 10.83
CA ASP A 98 3.16 -3.07 11.81
C ASP A 98 1.78 -2.87 11.19
N ARG A 99 1.68 -2.01 10.20
CA ARG A 99 0.43 -1.80 9.44
C ARG A 99 0.09 -2.97 8.53
N GLY A 100 1.08 -3.55 7.86
CA GLY A 100 0.88 -4.77 7.09
C GLY A 100 0.35 -5.91 7.95
N ARG A 101 0.82 -6.00 9.20
CA ARG A 101 0.29 -6.94 10.21
C ARG A 101 -1.09 -6.52 10.68
N ALA A 102 -1.31 -5.24 11.00
CA ALA A 102 -2.59 -4.71 11.48
C ALA A 102 -3.73 -4.91 10.47
N HIS A 103 -3.44 -4.81 9.16
CA HIS A 103 -4.43 -5.05 8.11
C HIS A 103 -4.55 -6.52 7.67
N GLY A 104 -3.81 -7.44 8.28
CA GLY A 104 -3.87 -8.86 7.99
C GLY A 104 -3.21 -9.28 6.66
N ILE A 105 -2.47 -8.37 5.99
CA ILE A 105 -1.79 -8.65 4.71
C ILE A 105 -0.83 -9.83 4.87
N VAL A 106 0.03 -9.77 5.90
CA VAL A 106 1.04 -10.81 6.17
C VAL A 106 0.38 -12.15 6.36
N GLN A 107 -0.64 -12.22 7.24
CA GLN A 107 -1.34 -13.46 7.53
C GLN A 107 -2.06 -14.03 6.30
N THR A 108 -2.72 -13.18 5.53
CA THR A 108 -3.46 -13.63 4.33
C THR A 108 -2.51 -14.19 3.27
N CYS A 109 -1.39 -13.50 3.00
CA CYS A 109 -0.41 -13.97 2.02
C CYS A 109 0.31 -15.24 2.48
N LEU A 110 0.64 -15.36 3.78
CA LEU A 110 1.23 -16.58 4.33
C LEU A 110 0.29 -17.80 4.22
N THR A 111 -0.97 -17.62 4.59
CA THR A 111 -1.97 -18.71 4.54
C THR A 111 -2.20 -19.23 3.13
N ARG A 112 -2.12 -18.34 2.13
CA ARG A 112 -2.32 -18.68 0.70
C ARG A 112 -1.02 -19.00 -0.03
N GLN A 113 0.12 -18.95 0.63
CA GLN A 113 1.46 -19.16 0.06
C GLN A 113 1.79 -18.23 -1.11
N ILE A 114 1.18 -17.03 -1.14
CA ILE A 114 1.45 -16.01 -2.16
C ILE A 114 2.82 -15.38 -1.89
N LEU A 115 3.69 -15.38 -2.90
CA LEU A 115 4.97 -14.68 -2.83
C LEU A 115 4.74 -13.17 -2.82
N VAL A 116 5.36 -12.46 -1.88
CA VAL A 116 5.22 -11.01 -1.74
C VAL A 116 6.56 -10.33 -1.97
N LEU A 117 6.62 -9.47 -2.98
CA LEU A 117 7.74 -8.59 -3.22
C LEU A 117 7.47 -7.26 -2.51
N ALA A 118 8.25 -6.94 -1.49
CA ALA A 118 8.01 -5.78 -0.66
C ALA A 118 9.27 -4.93 -0.45
N SER A 119 9.08 -3.69 -0.01
CA SER A 119 10.17 -2.84 0.43
C SER A 119 10.77 -3.39 1.74
N ARG A 120 11.99 -2.95 2.09
CA ARG A 120 12.71 -3.41 3.30
C ARG A 120 11.96 -3.18 4.62
N VAL A 121 10.98 -2.31 4.62
CA VAL A 121 10.11 -2.07 5.80
C VAL A 121 9.36 -3.33 6.23
N TYR A 122 9.19 -4.30 5.32
CA TYR A 122 8.56 -5.59 5.59
C TYR A 122 9.57 -6.70 5.92
N GLN A 123 10.82 -6.36 6.16
CA GLN A 123 11.84 -7.35 6.54
C GLN A 123 11.43 -8.10 7.79
N GLY A 124 11.46 -9.44 7.75
CA GLY A 124 11.01 -10.31 8.84
C GLY A 124 9.49 -10.47 8.96
N ALA A 125 8.70 -10.00 7.98
CA ALA A 125 7.24 -10.14 8.02
C ALA A 125 6.75 -11.60 7.87
N GLY A 126 7.54 -12.46 7.22
CA GLY A 126 7.19 -13.88 7.07
C GLY A 126 7.92 -14.55 5.90
N ALA A 127 7.77 -15.88 5.80
CA ALA A 127 8.52 -16.70 4.84
C ALA A 127 8.22 -16.38 3.37
N THR A 128 7.02 -15.91 3.07
CA THR A 128 6.62 -15.55 1.68
C THR A 128 7.03 -14.13 1.29
N PHE A 129 7.48 -13.31 2.24
CA PHE A 129 7.91 -11.94 1.98
C PHE A 129 9.36 -11.90 1.53
N ARG A 130 9.61 -11.35 0.34
CA ARG A 130 10.93 -11.08 -0.20
C ARG A 130 11.19 -9.58 -0.19
N THR A 131 12.23 -9.17 0.51
CA THR A 131 12.65 -7.77 0.62
C THR A 131 14.08 -7.61 0.14
N LEU A 132 14.43 -6.41 -0.31
CA LEU A 132 15.78 -6.09 -0.74
C LEU A 132 16.80 -6.27 0.39
N TYR A 133 17.98 -6.80 0.06
CA TYR A 133 19.12 -6.78 0.96
C TYR A 133 19.67 -5.36 1.15
N TYR A 134 20.28 -5.12 2.30
CA TYR A 134 20.89 -3.82 2.59
C TYR A 134 22.07 -3.54 1.65
N HIS A 135 22.17 -2.33 1.13
CA HIS A 135 23.28 -1.93 0.27
C HIS A 135 24.49 -1.58 1.14
N HIS A 136 25.54 -2.39 1.06
CA HIS A 136 26.85 -2.14 1.65
C HIS A 136 27.90 -2.02 0.54
N ARG A 137 29.04 -1.34 0.83
CA ARG A 137 30.16 -1.20 -0.12
C ARG A 137 30.69 -2.55 -0.58
N GLU A 138 30.68 -3.56 0.29
CA GLU A 138 31.20 -4.92 0.07
C GLU A 138 30.07 -5.96 0.04
N GLN A 139 28.95 -5.61 -0.58
CA GLN A 139 27.83 -6.53 -0.68
C GLN A 139 28.18 -7.72 -1.57
N PRO A 140 27.95 -8.98 -1.11
CA PRO A 140 28.16 -10.18 -1.92
C PRO A 140 27.40 -10.11 -3.25
N GLU A 141 28.00 -10.64 -4.31
CA GLU A 141 27.46 -10.55 -5.67
C GLU A 141 26.04 -11.16 -5.78
N HIS A 142 25.79 -12.28 -5.10
CA HIS A 142 24.49 -12.91 -5.12
C HIS A 142 23.38 -12.03 -4.46
N TYR A 143 23.71 -11.18 -3.47
CA TYR A 143 22.77 -10.20 -2.93
C TYR A 143 22.52 -9.05 -3.91
N GLN A 144 23.54 -8.61 -4.62
CA GLN A 144 23.39 -7.59 -5.66
C GLN A 144 22.52 -8.12 -6.79
N GLN A 145 22.74 -9.38 -7.21
CA GLN A 145 21.92 -10.02 -8.24
C GLN A 145 20.47 -10.15 -7.80
N PHE A 146 20.24 -10.63 -6.58
CA PHE A 146 18.90 -10.71 -6.00
C PHE A 146 18.20 -9.33 -6.00
N ASN A 147 18.88 -8.27 -5.59
CA ASN A 147 18.32 -6.93 -5.57
C ASN A 147 17.96 -6.44 -7.00
N ARG A 148 18.79 -6.76 -8.00
CA ARG A 148 18.48 -6.44 -9.41
C ARG A 148 17.24 -7.17 -9.90
N ASP A 149 17.14 -8.46 -9.61
CA ASP A 149 16.01 -9.28 -10.05
C ASP A 149 14.71 -8.86 -9.32
N HIS A 150 14.79 -8.60 -8.01
CA HIS A 150 13.69 -8.06 -7.24
C HIS A 150 13.20 -6.70 -7.79
N ALA A 151 14.12 -5.82 -8.19
CA ALA A 151 13.75 -4.53 -8.77
C ALA A 151 13.07 -4.70 -10.13
N ARG A 152 13.55 -5.64 -10.98
CA ARG A 152 12.92 -5.96 -12.27
C ARG A 152 11.51 -6.49 -12.14
N LEU A 153 11.29 -7.39 -11.16
CA LEU A 153 9.96 -7.96 -10.90
C LEU A 153 8.98 -6.95 -10.30
N ARG A 154 9.49 -5.89 -9.67
CA ARG A 154 8.67 -4.80 -9.14
C ARG A 154 8.41 -3.68 -10.14
N ALA A 155 9.15 -3.61 -11.22
CA ALA A 155 8.91 -2.63 -12.27
C ALA A 155 7.68 -3.06 -13.08
N PRO A 156 6.67 -2.21 -13.25
CA PRO A 156 5.54 -2.50 -14.11
C PRO A 156 6.03 -2.71 -15.55
N ARG A 157 5.44 -3.69 -16.21
CA ARG A 157 5.70 -3.99 -17.62
C ARG A 157 4.78 -3.20 -18.51
#